data_d821bf093fd05724f825fed6fa4aefd4
#
_entry.id   d821bf093fd05724f825fed6fa4aefd4
#
_cell.length_a   1.000
_cell.length_b   1.000
_cell.length_c   1.000
_cell.angle_alpha   90.00
_cell.angle_beta   90.00
_cell.angle_gamma   90.00
#
_symmetry.space_group_name_H-M   'P 1'
#
loop_
_entity.id
_entity.type
_entity.pdbx_description
1 polymer ?
#
loop_
_entity_poly.entity_id
_entity_poly.type
_entity_poly.pdbx_seq_one_letter_code
_entity_poly.pdbx_strand_id
1 'polypeptide(L)'
;MEKRDKRQKIRTVLILEVLLFFSGLLIYSQFVFGDRFLAFGTFADVGSDTVQQYLMHYHSVVNHIRDGNVSFWDFNNGFGVNIFQMNLFDPTLILLYLIGLVRGANHIWGALVYVQILRILMAGLAGYLFLSEFKLAERSKLFAAYIYGLNGFLMVWGQHYQFGIITVYLPLLLLFAERTFRRKRFRVCLPLIVFLTVIDSTYLAYMSCLTTGVYLIFRVLLATELPVKERLIRFLKTCLGMLLGVLMGLCVLLPTAYVIFRVSSRLESELSLGQRLLQGFVPMDGETYLTMLYRFFSANLLNKNGDYAGNNNYYEDPSLFASIFLVIFGVQYLCVLWRSRLSRYKKGVLYGAAALIGFCLIFPLAGIVFNGCSGYISRFSFVLMPFFALVIAWMADRFLEGERLCIPALIATGALSVCIYISGYALTTQPPQKNLILGMLAVSLLSMVLLLAGQFLKKTKYRRAFYTILLLLAVSDMCLEGKGTVTDRGAVEKNDTTCLLIFTTRMLKMPLPG
;
A
#
# COMPACT_ATOMS: atom_id res chain seq x y z
N MET A 1 -11.51 34.69 0.89
CA MET A 1 -11.82 33.32 0.49
C MET A 1 -10.60 32.41 0.65
N GLU A 2 -9.45 32.76 0.13
CA GLU A 2 -8.20 31.97 0.15
C GLU A 2 -7.71 31.61 1.56
N LYS A 3 -7.72 32.54 2.54
CA LYS A 3 -7.31 32.27 3.93
C LYS A 3 -8.22 31.23 4.61
N ARG A 4 -9.53 31.22 4.30
CA ARG A 4 -10.50 30.26 4.86
C ARG A 4 -10.26 28.85 4.29
N ASP A 5 -10.00 28.76 2.99
CA ASP A 5 -9.67 27.50 2.32
C ASP A 5 -8.36 26.90 2.85
N LYS A 6 -7.31 27.71 3.02
CA LYS A 6 -6.04 27.30 3.62
C LYS A 6 -6.21 26.78 5.05
N ARG A 7 -6.98 27.49 5.90
CA ARG A 7 -7.27 27.03 7.27
C ARG A 7 -8.04 25.71 7.29
N GLN A 8 -8.98 25.52 6.37
CA GLN A 8 -9.74 24.28 6.26
C GLN A 8 -8.83 23.11 5.89
N LYS A 9 -7.93 23.26 4.92
CA LYS A 9 -6.94 22.23 4.52
C LYS A 9 -6.02 21.86 5.67
N ILE A 10 -5.46 22.85 6.38
CA ILE A 10 -4.61 22.59 7.55
C ILE A 10 -5.38 21.79 8.61
N ARG A 11 -6.61 22.20 8.92
CA ARG A 11 -7.46 21.48 9.87
C ARG A 11 -7.74 20.05 9.43
N THR A 12 -7.98 19.82 8.14
CA THR A 12 -8.22 18.49 7.58
C THR A 12 -7.01 17.60 7.75
N VAL A 13 -5.82 18.12 7.43
CA VAL A 13 -4.55 17.38 7.61
C VAL A 13 -4.31 17.07 9.09
N LEU A 14 -4.48 18.03 10.00
CA LEU A 14 -4.32 17.79 11.44
C LEU A 14 -5.27 16.69 11.96
N ILE A 15 -6.53 16.71 11.53
CA ILE A 15 -7.50 15.66 11.91
C ILE A 15 -7.07 14.31 11.33
N LEU A 16 -6.60 14.27 10.08
CA LEU A 16 -6.11 13.04 9.45
C LEU A 16 -4.95 12.44 10.24
N GLU A 17 -3.93 13.25 10.53
CA GLU A 17 -2.74 12.80 11.23
C GLU A 17 -3.05 12.32 12.67
N VAL A 18 -3.93 13.04 13.38
CA VAL A 18 -4.38 12.64 14.72
C VAL A 18 -5.12 11.31 14.67
N LEU A 19 -6.05 11.14 13.72
CA LEU A 19 -6.78 9.86 13.57
C LEU A 19 -5.84 8.71 13.22
N LEU A 20 -4.92 8.90 12.27
CA LEU A 20 -3.95 7.89 11.87
C LEU A 20 -2.98 7.54 13.01
N PHE A 21 -2.51 8.53 13.76
CA PHE A 21 -1.61 8.32 14.88
C PHE A 21 -2.27 7.46 15.98
N PHE A 22 -3.48 7.82 16.40
CA PHE A 22 -4.18 7.03 17.42
C PHE A 22 -4.61 5.65 16.92
N SER A 23 -5.00 5.54 15.64
CA SER A 23 -5.26 4.23 15.03
C SER A 23 -3.98 3.37 14.97
N GLY A 24 -2.85 3.96 14.61
CA GLY A 24 -1.55 3.29 14.65
C GLY A 24 -1.18 2.81 16.05
N LEU A 25 -1.34 3.65 17.07
CA LEU A 25 -1.11 3.26 18.47
C LEU A 25 -2.04 2.12 18.91
N LEU A 26 -3.31 2.14 18.48
CA LEU A 26 -4.28 1.09 18.82
C LEU A 26 -3.92 -0.25 18.14
N ILE A 27 -3.62 -0.20 16.84
CA ILE A 27 -3.26 -1.37 16.03
C ILE A 27 -1.98 -2.01 16.59
N TYR A 28 -0.95 -1.21 16.83
CA TYR A 28 0.37 -1.67 17.26
C TYR A 28 0.56 -1.64 18.78
N SER A 29 -0.54 -1.58 19.56
CA SER A 29 -0.50 -1.41 21.03
C SER A 29 0.38 -2.44 21.74
N GLN A 30 0.34 -3.71 21.32
CA GLN A 30 1.16 -4.79 21.90
C GLN A 30 2.68 -4.61 21.68
N PHE A 31 3.09 -3.85 20.66
CA PHE A 31 4.50 -3.59 20.36
C PHE A 31 4.98 -2.27 20.96
N VAL A 32 4.08 -1.29 21.11
CA VAL A 32 4.39 0.01 21.73
C VAL A 32 4.42 -0.12 23.25
N PHE A 33 3.35 -0.68 23.84
CA PHE A 33 3.12 -0.71 25.29
C PHE A 33 3.31 -2.09 25.92
N GLY A 34 3.31 -3.16 25.12
CA GLY A 34 3.45 -4.54 25.57
C GLY A 34 4.91 -5.01 25.53
N ASP A 35 5.06 -6.31 25.63
CA ASP A 35 6.31 -7.05 25.79
C ASP A 35 6.86 -7.65 24.50
N ARG A 36 6.33 -7.29 23.33
CA ARG A 36 6.76 -7.81 22.03
C ARG A 36 7.40 -6.73 21.16
N PHE A 37 8.37 -7.15 20.33
CA PHE A 37 8.91 -6.35 19.24
C PHE A 37 8.10 -6.52 17.96
N LEU A 38 8.03 -5.49 17.11
CA LEU A 38 7.49 -5.63 15.76
C LEU A 38 8.54 -6.32 14.86
N ALA A 39 8.93 -7.51 15.25
CA ALA A 39 9.89 -8.36 14.57
C ALA A 39 9.38 -9.80 14.66
N PHE A 40 9.37 -10.53 13.54
CA PHE A 40 8.79 -11.86 13.47
C PHE A 40 9.89 -12.91 13.52
N GLY A 41 9.70 -13.93 14.37
CA GLY A 41 10.68 -14.98 14.62
C GLY A 41 10.92 -15.87 13.42
N THR A 42 12.09 -16.52 13.42
CA THR A 42 12.61 -17.33 12.30
C THR A 42 11.76 -18.55 11.93
N PHE A 43 10.90 -19.02 12.84
CA PHE A 43 10.11 -20.25 12.65
C PHE A 43 8.60 -20.02 12.71
N ALA A 44 8.17 -18.82 13.05
CA ALA A 44 6.78 -18.54 13.38
C ALA A 44 6.01 -17.87 12.25
N ASP A 45 6.69 -17.39 11.20
CA ASP A 45 6.05 -16.62 10.17
C ASP A 45 6.68 -16.79 8.79
N VAL A 46 5.84 -16.72 7.77
CA VAL A 46 6.24 -16.51 6.38
C VAL A 46 7.09 -15.24 6.21
N GLY A 47 7.04 -14.32 7.15
CA GLY A 47 7.81 -13.08 7.17
C GLY A 47 9.06 -13.08 8.04
N SER A 48 9.73 -14.21 8.23
CA SER A 48 10.99 -14.31 8.99
C SER A 48 12.11 -13.37 8.50
N ASP A 49 11.96 -12.81 7.31
CA ASP A 49 12.85 -11.80 6.71
C ASP A 49 13.12 -10.61 7.62
N THR A 50 12.16 -10.23 8.50
CA THR A 50 12.36 -9.15 9.46
C THR A 50 13.60 -9.39 10.32
N VAL A 51 13.73 -10.60 10.85
CA VAL A 51 14.85 -10.97 11.74
C VAL A 51 16.07 -11.43 10.94
N GLN A 52 15.85 -12.26 9.91
CA GLN A 52 16.95 -12.88 9.15
C GLN A 52 17.66 -11.92 8.19
N GLN A 53 16.95 -10.91 7.67
CA GLN A 53 17.49 -10.01 6.64
C GLN A 53 17.51 -8.56 7.12
N TYR A 54 16.33 -7.95 7.41
CA TYR A 54 16.24 -6.50 7.60
C TYR A 54 16.96 -6.02 8.84
N LEU A 55 16.68 -6.62 10.01
CA LEU A 55 17.31 -6.23 11.25
C LEU A 55 18.83 -6.43 11.22
N MET A 56 19.28 -7.54 10.63
CA MET A 56 20.71 -7.79 10.47
C MET A 56 21.38 -6.71 9.64
N HIS A 57 20.76 -6.36 8.53
CA HIS A 57 21.28 -5.31 7.66
C HIS A 57 21.31 -3.96 8.37
N TYR A 58 20.22 -3.55 9.02
CA TYR A 58 20.18 -2.27 9.74
C TYR A 58 21.18 -2.22 10.90
N HIS A 59 21.36 -3.33 11.59
CA HIS A 59 22.36 -3.47 12.63
C HIS A 59 23.77 -3.29 12.07
N SER A 60 24.08 -3.93 10.93
CA SER A 60 25.35 -3.80 10.24
C SER A 60 25.60 -2.35 9.82
N VAL A 61 24.62 -1.68 9.20
CA VAL A 61 24.72 -0.26 8.80
C VAL A 61 25.05 0.64 10.00
N VAL A 62 24.35 0.46 11.13
CA VAL A 62 24.60 1.26 12.35
C VAL A 62 26.03 1.05 12.85
N ASN A 63 26.51 -0.19 12.89
CA ASN A 63 27.87 -0.49 13.35
C ASN A 63 28.92 0.10 12.41
N HIS A 64 28.77 -0.07 11.08
CA HIS A 64 29.68 0.53 10.09
C HIS A 64 29.80 2.04 10.24
N ILE A 65 28.66 2.74 10.45
CA ILE A 65 28.69 4.19 10.67
C ILE A 65 29.38 4.54 11.99
N ARG A 66 29.14 3.80 13.08
CA ARG A 66 29.78 4.02 14.40
C ARG A 66 31.27 3.80 14.36
N ASP A 67 31.71 2.79 13.63
CA ASP A 67 33.13 2.41 13.53
C ASP A 67 33.89 3.29 12.49
N GLY A 68 33.19 4.23 11.84
CA GLY A 68 33.76 5.08 10.79
C GLY A 68 34.11 4.35 9.50
N ASN A 69 33.66 3.10 9.36
CA ASN A 69 33.94 2.25 8.22
C ASN A 69 32.75 2.28 7.23
N VAL A 70 32.72 3.27 6.35
CA VAL A 70 31.69 3.37 5.30
C VAL A 70 32.15 2.56 4.08
N SER A 71 31.93 1.25 4.13
CA SER A 71 32.15 0.37 2.98
C SER A 71 30.89 0.28 2.11
N PHE A 72 31.05 0.20 0.80
CA PHE A 72 29.95 -0.11 -0.14
C PHE A 72 29.64 -1.61 -0.21
N TRP A 73 30.47 -2.44 0.42
CA TRP A 73 30.36 -3.87 0.42
C TRP A 73 30.37 -4.41 1.85
N ASP A 74 29.33 -5.20 2.20
CA ASP A 74 29.21 -5.84 3.50
C ASP A 74 29.51 -7.34 3.39
N PHE A 75 30.65 -7.78 3.93
CA PHE A 75 31.04 -9.19 3.97
C PHE A 75 30.34 -9.99 5.06
N ASN A 76 29.64 -9.36 6.00
CA ASN A 76 28.89 -10.07 7.05
C ASN A 76 27.60 -10.74 6.53
N ASN A 77 27.26 -10.52 5.27
CA ASN A 77 26.08 -11.09 4.64
C ASN A 77 26.48 -12.03 3.50
N GLY A 78 26.51 -13.34 3.79
CA GLY A 78 26.95 -14.36 2.84
C GLY A 78 28.41 -14.16 2.41
N PHE A 79 28.68 -14.18 1.10
CA PHE A 79 30.00 -13.89 0.52
C PHE A 79 30.22 -12.40 0.23
N GLY A 80 29.35 -11.57 0.76
CA GLY A 80 29.35 -10.13 0.59
C GLY A 80 28.18 -9.61 -0.26
N VAL A 81 27.64 -8.48 0.13
CA VAL A 81 26.52 -7.82 -0.52
C VAL A 81 26.77 -6.35 -0.69
N ASN A 82 26.29 -5.81 -1.80
CA ASN A 82 26.29 -4.36 -1.99
C ASN A 82 25.21 -3.72 -1.09
N ILE A 83 25.63 -2.88 -0.14
CA ILE A 83 24.73 -2.25 0.83
C ILE A 83 23.65 -1.36 0.18
N PHE A 84 23.89 -0.83 -1.02
CA PHE A 84 22.91 -0.02 -1.76
C PHE A 84 21.70 -0.83 -2.27
N GLN A 85 21.77 -2.16 -2.28
CA GLN A 85 20.64 -3.01 -2.68
C GLN A 85 19.60 -3.20 -1.58
N MET A 86 19.83 -2.70 -0.37
CA MET A 86 19.07 -3.03 0.82
C MET A 86 18.27 -1.85 1.40
N ASN A 87 17.67 -1.02 0.56
CA ASN A 87 16.76 0.06 0.97
C ASN A 87 17.37 1.05 1.99
N LEU A 88 18.63 1.35 1.85
CA LEU A 88 19.36 2.24 2.75
C LEU A 88 18.80 3.67 2.78
N PHE A 89 18.15 4.07 1.69
CA PHE A 89 17.70 5.44 1.46
C PHE A 89 16.23 5.68 1.82
N ASP A 90 15.55 4.73 2.47
CA ASP A 90 14.21 4.97 3.00
C ASP A 90 14.26 6.04 4.11
N PRO A 91 13.61 7.20 3.91
CA PRO A 91 13.66 8.29 4.89
C PRO A 91 13.04 7.93 6.24
N THR A 92 12.17 6.93 6.30
CA THR A 92 11.58 6.48 7.57
C THR A 92 12.57 5.69 8.42
N LEU A 93 13.58 5.07 7.81
CA LEU A 93 14.65 4.37 8.50
C LEU A 93 15.68 5.32 9.16
N ILE A 94 15.70 6.60 8.80
CA ILE A 94 16.56 7.60 9.45
C ILE A 94 16.30 7.61 10.97
N LEU A 95 15.03 7.53 11.39
CA LEU A 95 14.68 7.44 12.82
C LEU A 95 15.33 6.23 13.49
N LEU A 96 15.30 5.08 12.82
CA LEU A 96 15.89 3.84 13.31
C LEU A 96 17.43 3.96 13.41
N TYR A 97 18.08 4.50 12.37
CA TYR A 97 19.52 4.70 12.37
C TYR A 97 19.95 5.70 13.45
N LEU A 98 19.25 6.80 13.65
CA LEU A 98 19.53 7.77 14.71
C LEU A 98 19.44 7.12 16.10
N ILE A 99 18.41 6.30 16.36
CA ILE A 99 18.29 5.58 17.63
C ILE A 99 19.45 4.60 17.80
N GLY A 100 19.79 3.85 16.75
CA GLY A 100 20.93 2.93 16.76
C GLY A 100 22.27 3.60 16.98
N LEU A 101 22.52 4.77 16.36
CA LEU A 101 23.75 5.54 16.55
C LEU A 101 23.88 6.09 17.97
N VAL A 102 22.79 6.58 18.56
CA VAL A 102 22.82 7.20 19.90
C VAL A 102 22.84 6.14 21.02
N ARG A 103 22.00 5.10 20.90
CA ARG A 103 21.80 4.10 21.96
C ARG A 103 22.53 2.77 21.72
N GLY A 104 23.04 2.55 20.54
CA GLY A 104 23.63 1.28 20.10
C GLY A 104 22.71 0.46 19.21
N ALA A 105 23.28 -0.33 18.32
CA ALA A 105 22.56 -1.10 17.31
C ALA A 105 21.48 -2.05 17.87
N ASN A 106 21.68 -2.58 19.10
CA ASN A 106 20.72 -3.47 19.76
C ASN A 106 19.38 -2.79 20.10
N HIS A 107 19.31 -1.45 20.12
CA HIS A 107 18.09 -0.71 20.43
C HIS A 107 17.17 -0.47 19.21
N ILE A 108 17.62 -0.84 18.01
CA ILE A 108 16.82 -0.66 16.79
C ILE A 108 15.56 -1.53 16.77
N TRP A 109 15.55 -2.67 17.46
CA TRP A 109 14.40 -3.56 17.55
C TRP A 109 13.15 -2.85 18.06
N GLY A 110 13.31 -2.06 19.13
CA GLY A 110 12.22 -1.27 19.72
C GLY A 110 11.78 -0.10 18.83
N ALA A 111 12.61 0.32 17.89
CA ALA A 111 12.31 1.44 16.99
C ALA A 111 11.43 1.06 15.79
N LEU A 112 11.38 -0.23 15.41
CA LEU A 112 10.65 -0.69 14.23
C LEU A 112 9.17 -0.31 14.22
N VAL A 113 8.50 -0.38 15.37
CA VAL A 113 7.09 -0.02 15.51
C VAL A 113 6.85 1.46 15.20
N TYR A 114 7.76 2.34 15.59
CA TYR A 114 7.65 3.79 15.32
C TYR A 114 7.90 4.10 13.86
N VAL A 115 8.78 3.36 13.18
CA VAL A 115 8.95 3.44 11.71
C VAL A 115 7.65 3.10 11.01
N GLN A 116 6.96 2.05 11.45
CA GLN A 116 5.69 1.65 10.84
C GLN A 116 4.57 2.67 11.08
N ILE A 117 4.47 3.22 12.28
CA ILE A 117 3.51 4.31 12.58
C ILE A 117 3.84 5.55 11.72
N LEU A 118 5.12 5.92 11.60
CA LEU A 118 5.54 7.03 10.74
C LEU A 118 5.13 6.81 9.28
N ARG A 119 5.28 5.60 8.76
CA ARG A 119 4.85 5.24 7.40
C ARG A 119 3.34 5.40 7.20
N ILE A 120 2.53 5.02 8.19
CA ILE A 120 1.08 5.21 8.17
C ILE A 120 0.73 6.70 8.04
N LEU A 121 1.36 7.55 8.85
CA LEU A 121 1.17 9.01 8.80
C LEU A 121 1.57 9.56 7.43
N MET A 122 2.77 9.25 6.98
CA MET A 122 3.27 9.70 5.68
C MET A 122 2.43 9.19 4.51
N ALA A 123 1.96 7.95 4.53
CA ALA A 123 1.09 7.39 3.51
C ALA A 123 -0.26 8.12 3.46
N GLY A 124 -0.90 8.35 4.61
CA GLY A 124 -2.13 9.11 4.69
C GLY A 124 -1.97 10.53 4.16
N LEU A 125 -0.90 11.24 4.54
CA LEU A 125 -0.58 12.56 4.02
C LEU A 125 -0.34 12.55 2.51
N ALA A 126 0.45 11.61 2.00
CA ALA A 126 0.72 11.48 0.57
C ALA A 126 -0.57 11.19 -0.24
N GLY A 127 -1.43 10.31 0.27
CA GLY A 127 -2.74 10.04 -0.29
C GLY A 127 -3.63 11.28 -0.31
N TYR A 128 -3.69 12.04 0.80
CA TYR A 128 -4.43 13.31 0.87
C TYR A 128 -3.91 14.33 -0.15
N LEU A 129 -2.60 14.47 -0.28
CA LEU A 129 -1.99 15.40 -1.23
C LEU A 129 -2.32 15.01 -2.68
N PHE A 130 -2.26 13.73 -3.03
CA PHE A 130 -2.70 13.23 -4.34
C PHE A 130 -4.18 13.52 -4.59
N LEU A 131 -5.07 13.17 -3.66
CA LEU A 131 -6.50 13.44 -3.75
C LEU A 131 -6.82 14.94 -3.86
N SER A 132 -5.96 15.81 -3.34
CA SER A 132 -6.11 17.27 -3.41
C SER A 132 -5.92 17.85 -4.82
N GLU A 133 -5.39 17.06 -5.77
CA GLU A 133 -5.35 17.45 -7.17
C GLU A 133 -6.72 17.33 -7.88
N PHE A 134 -7.67 16.67 -7.26
CA PHE A 134 -9.03 16.50 -7.78
C PHE A 134 -9.99 17.47 -7.07
N LYS A 135 -11.06 17.85 -7.78
CA LYS A 135 -12.12 18.73 -7.26
C LYS A 135 -13.05 17.92 -6.34
N LEU A 136 -12.62 17.68 -5.13
CA LEU A 136 -13.34 16.93 -4.09
C LEU A 136 -13.45 17.77 -2.83
N ALA A 137 -14.50 17.58 -2.04
CA ALA A 137 -14.65 18.22 -0.74
C ALA A 137 -13.57 17.71 0.25
N GLU A 138 -13.14 18.59 1.16
CA GLU A 138 -12.11 18.25 2.15
C GLU A 138 -12.48 17.03 3.03
N ARG A 139 -13.78 16.84 3.30
CA ARG A 139 -14.29 15.69 4.04
C ARG A 139 -14.09 14.36 3.29
N SER A 140 -14.38 14.37 1.98
CA SER A 140 -14.24 13.19 1.14
C SER A 140 -12.77 12.81 0.98
N LYS A 141 -11.88 13.80 0.90
CA LYS A 141 -10.42 13.59 0.91
C LYS A 141 -9.93 13.01 2.23
N LEU A 142 -10.41 13.58 3.37
CA LEU A 142 -10.08 13.08 4.71
C LEU A 142 -10.47 11.61 4.85
N PHE A 143 -11.70 11.27 4.46
CA PHE A 143 -12.23 9.92 4.56
C PHE A 143 -11.37 8.91 3.79
N ALA A 144 -11.11 9.21 2.52
CA ALA A 144 -10.34 8.30 1.66
C ALA A 144 -8.84 8.28 1.99
N ALA A 145 -8.25 9.40 2.39
CA ALA A 145 -6.85 9.45 2.81
C ALA A 145 -6.60 8.70 4.12
N TYR A 146 -7.57 8.72 5.04
CA TYR A 146 -7.53 7.90 6.25
C TYR A 146 -7.50 6.41 5.92
N ILE A 147 -8.42 5.95 5.06
CA ILE A 147 -8.46 4.56 4.58
C ILE A 147 -7.15 4.21 3.85
N TYR A 148 -6.65 5.12 3.01
CA TYR A 148 -5.40 4.91 2.28
C TYR A 148 -4.19 4.74 3.22
N GLY A 149 -4.09 5.51 4.30
CA GLY A 149 -3.01 5.42 5.28
C GLY A 149 -2.95 4.08 6.01
N LEU A 150 -4.06 3.35 6.06
CA LEU A 150 -4.20 2.07 6.75
C LEU A 150 -4.56 0.91 5.79
N ASN A 151 -4.32 1.08 4.46
CA ASN A 151 -4.69 0.07 3.47
C ASN A 151 -4.05 -1.30 3.72
N GLY A 152 -4.68 -2.35 3.21
CA GLY A 152 -4.27 -3.73 3.43
C GLY A 152 -2.85 -4.04 2.97
N PHE A 153 -2.38 -3.39 1.90
CA PHE A 153 -0.99 -3.57 1.46
C PHE A 153 0.00 -3.09 2.52
N LEU A 154 -0.21 -1.89 3.10
CA LEU A 154 0.67 -1.38 4.15
C LEU A 154 0.56 -2.20 5.43
N MET A 155 -0.63 -2.74 5.76
CA MET A 155 -0.82 -3.60 6.94
C MET A 155 -0.12 -4.95 6.77
N VAL A 156 -0.17 -5.55 5.58
CA VAL A 156 0.46 -6.86 5.29
C VAL A 156 1.95 -6.70 5.00
N TRP A 157 2.31 -5.81 4.07
CA TRP A 157 3.69 -5.67 3.57
C TRP A 157 4.54 -4.66 4.35
N GLY A 158 3.94 -3.79 5.17
CA GLY A 158 4.67 -2.73 5.87
C GLY A 158 5.77 -3.22 6.79
N GLN A 159 5.66 -4.41 7.32
CA GLN A 159 6.68 -5.05 8.13
C GLN A 159 7.81 -5.74 7.31
N HIS A 160 7.61 -5.97 6.04
CA HIS A 160 8.70 -6.11 5.10
C HIS A 160 9.23 -4.71 4.80
N TYR A 161 10.18 -4.27 5.60
CA TYR A 161 10.58 -2.86 5.69
C TYR A 161 11.05 -2.25 4.37
N GLN A 162 11.40 -3.07 3.39
CA GLN A 162 11.69 -2.64 2.02
C GLN A 162 10.45 -2.28 1.18
N PHE A 163 9.24 -2.70 1.58
CA PHE A 163 8.04 -2.48 0.78
C PHE A 163 7.14 -1.37 1.31
N GLY A 164 7.14 -1.10 2.61
CA GLY A 164 6.16 -0.19 3.23
C GLY A 164 6.21 1.23 2.69
N ILE A 165 7.39 1.76 2.40
CA ILE A 165 7.58 3.17 1.96
C ILE A 165 6.97 3.46 0.58
N ILE A 166 6.74 2.44 -0.25
CA ILE A 166 6.14 2.64 -1.58
C ILE A 166 4.73 3.22 -1.51
N THR A 167 4.02 2.99 -0.39
CA THR A 167 2.71 3.59 -0.15
C THR A 167 2.78 5.11 0.03
N VAL A 168 3.96 5.65 0.28
CA VAL A 168 4.25 7.10 0.30
C VAL A 168 4.71 7.57 -1.08
N TYR A 169 5.65 6.86 -1.69
CA TYR A 169 6.26 7.28 -2.94
C TYR A 169 5.29 7.27 -4.12
N LEU A 170 4.46 6.23 -4.26
CA LEU A 170 3.56 6.12 -5.41
C LEU A 170 2.53 7.27 -5.48
N PRO A 171 1.76 7.63 -4.42
CA PRO A 171 0.86 8.76 -4.51
C PRO A 171 1.58 10.11 -4.70
N LEU A 172 2.80 10.28 -4.19
CA LEU A 172 3.61 11.47 -4.47
C LEU A 172 4.07 11.51 -5.94
N LEU A 173 4.43 10.36 -6.51
CA LEU A 173 4.80 10.25 -7.92
C LEU A 173 3.60 10.60 -8.82
N LEU A 174 2.42 10.04 -8.54
CA LEU A 174 1.17 10.37 -9.22
C LEU A 174 0.80 11.86 -9.06
N LEU A 175 0.98 12.42 -7.87
CA LEU A 175 0.78 13.85 -7.58
C LEU A 175 1.65 14.73 -8.47
N PHE A 176 2.95 14.48 -8.50
CA PHE A 176 3.89 15.32 -9.26
C PHE A 176 3.80 15.07 -10.76
N ALA A 177 3.43 13.87 -11.20
CA ALA A 177 3.08 13.58 -12.59
C ALA A 177 1.85 14.40 -13.02
N GLU A 178 0.78 14.43 -12.21
CA GLU A 178 -0.41 15.24 -12.47
C GLU A 178 -0.09 16.74 -12.50
N ARG A 179 0.73 17.24 -11.57
CA ARG A 179 1.17 18.65 -11.56
C ARG A 179 2.02 19.01 -12.77
N THR A 180 2.88 18.11 -13.21
CA THR A 180 3.69 18.30 -14.42
C THR A 180 2.80 18.33 -15.65
N PHE A 181 1.88 17.37 -15.78
CA PHE A 181 0.91 17.31 -16.88
C PHE A 181 0.03 18.56 -16.94
N ARG A 182 -0.43 19.08 -15.78
CA ARG A 182 -1.24 20.32 -15.68
C ARG A 182 -0.41 21.59 -15.68
N ARG A 183 0.93 21.53 -15.77
CA ARG A 183 1.85 22.67 -15.69
C ARG A 183 1.72 23.48 -14.39
N LYS A 184 1.41 22.82 -13.28
CA LYS A 184 1.34 23.46 -11.95
C LYS A 184 2.73 23.70 -11.36
N ARG A 185 2.77 24.42 -10.22
CA ARG A 185 3.99 24.61 -9.41
C ARG A 185 4.51 23.26 -8.90
N PHE A 186 5.79 23.20 -8.54
CA PHE A 186 6.49 22.01 -8.01
C PHE A 186 6.60 20.83 -8.99
N ARG A 187 6.47 21.08 -10.31
CA ARG A 187 6.69 20.05 -11.33
C ARG A 187 8.14 19.51 -11.33
N VAL A 188 9.10 20.28 -10.86
CA VAL A 188 10.51 19.87 -10.69
C VAL A 188 10.67 18.77 -9.64
N CYS A 189 9.71 18.57 -8.76
CA CYS A 189 9.69 17.48 -7.79
C CYS A 189 9.43 16.09 -8.44
N LEU A 190 8.97 16.04 -9.70
CA LEU A 190 8.75 14.75 -10.37
C LEU A 190 10.04 13.95 -10.56
N PRO A 191 11.12 14.50 -11.16
CA PRO A 191 12.39 13.78 -11.23
C PRO A 191 12.93 13.40 -9.85
N LEU A 192 12.77 14.27 -8.86
CA LEU A 192 13.27 14.01 -7.51
C LEU A 192 12.57 12.83 -6.85
N ILE A 193 11.23 12.74 -6.93
CA ILE A 193 10.49 11.61 -6.32
C ILE A 193 10.78 10.30 -7.06
N VAL A 194 10.94 10.34 -8.39
CA VAL A 194 11.36 9.16 -9.16
C VAL A 194 12.76 8.73 -8.73
N PHE A 195 13.71 9.67 -8.63
CA PHE A 195 15.06 9.41 -8.14
C PHE A 195 15.04 8.73 -6.76
N LEU A 196 14.31 9.30 -5.79
CA LEU A 196 14.21 8.74 -4.45
C LEU A 196 13.62 7.32 -4.48
N THR A 197 12.62 7.07 -5.32
CA THR A 197 12.04 5.74 -5.47
C THR A 197 13.03 4.74 -6.07
N VAL A 198 13.85 5.17 -7.05
CA VAL A 198 14.86 4.31 -7.72
C VAL A 198 15.98 3.94 -6.76
N ILE A 199 16.51 4.90 -5.99
CA ILE A 199 17.60 4.62 -5.04
C ILE A 199 17.15 3.81 -3.84
N ASP A 200 15.85 3.91 -3.48
CA ASP A 200 15.28 3.09 -2.42
C ASP A 200 15.04 1.66 -2.89
N SER A 201 14.32 1.48 -4.00
CA SER A 201 14.06 0.16 -4.58
C SER A 201 13.85 0.25 -6.09
N THR A 202 14.80 -0.25 -6.87
CA THR A 202 14.70 -0.30 -8.33
C THR A 202 13.49 -1.12 -8.80
N TYR A 203 13.14 -2.18 -8.07
CA TYR A 203 12.01 -3.05 -8.36
C TYR A 203 10.66 -2.33 -8.17
N LEU A 204 10.47 -1.65 -7.04
CA LEU A 204 9.24 -0.88 -6.77
C LEU A 204 9.15 0.38 -7.62
N ALA A 205 10.30 0.99 -7.97
CA ALA A 205 10.37 2.11 -8.90
C ALA A 205 9.87 1.71 -10.30
N TYR A 206 10.29 0.54 -10.80
CA TYR A 206 9.81 0.00 -12.07
C TYR A 206 8.27 -0.12 -12.08
N MET A 207 7.68 -0.77 -11.07
CA MET A 207 6.23 -0.92 -10.95
C MET A 207 5.51 0.44 -10.88
N SER A 208 6.06 1.37 -10.09
CA SER A 208 5.48 2.71 -9.89
C SER A 208 5.55 3.57 -11.14
N CYS A 209 6.66 3.53 -11.88
CA CYS A 209 6.82 4.24 -13.14
C CYS A 209 5.89 3.68 -14.23
N LEU A 210 5.76 2.35 -14.33
CA LEU A 210 4.83 1.71 -15.25
C LEU A 210 3.38 2.12 -14.95
N THR A 211 2.98 2.04 -13.69
CA THR A 211 1.65 2.47 -13.23
C THR A 211 1.38 3.94 -13.56
N THR A 212 2.36 4.81 -13.32
CA THR A 212 2.23 6.24 -13.64
C THR A 212 2.13 6.48 -15.13
N GLY A 213 2.85 5.70 -15.96
CA GLY A 213 2.72 5.73 -17.42
C GLY A 213 1.29 5.39 -17.86
N VAL A 214 0.72 4.30 -17.34
CA VAL A 214 -0.68 3.90 -17.61
C VAL A 214 -1.65 5.00 -17.14
N TYR A 215 -1.47 5.54 -15.94
CA TYR A 215 -2.27 6.66 -15.44
C TYR A 215 -2.23 7.86 -16.39
N LEU A 216 -1.06 8.24 -16.89
CA LEU A 216 -0.89 9.37 -17.81
C LEU A 216 -1.60 9.12 -19.15
N ILE A 217 -1.66 7.89 -19.66
CA ILE A 217 -2.44 7.54 -20.85
C ILE A 217 -3.92 7.87 -20.61
N PHE A 218 -4.51 7.43 -19.49
CA PHE A 218 -5.88 7.80 -19.14
C PHE A 218 -6.07 9.31 -18.94
N ARG A 219 -5.07 10.03 -18.43
CA ARG A 219 -5.11 11.49 -18.31
C ARG A 219 -5.13 12.18 -19.68
N VAL A 220 -4.36 11.70 -20.64
CA VAL A 220 -4.39 12.18 -22.04
C VAL A 220 -5.77 11.98 -22.66
N LEU A 221 -6.36 10.79 -22.46
CA LEU A 221 -7.68 10.47 -22.98
C LEU A 221 -8.79 11.34 -22.33
N LEU A 222 -8.70 11.62 -21.03
CA LEU A 222 -9.70 12.39 -20.29
C LEU A 222 -9.58 13.91 -20.49
N ALA A 223 -8.42 14.44 -20.90
CA ALA A 223 -8.16 15.88 -21.04
C ALA A 223 -8.72 16.46 -22.36
N THR A 224 -9.99 16.16 -22.65
CA THR A 224 -10.64 16.51 -23.94
C THR A 224 -10.77 18.01 -24.18
N GLU A 225 -10.62 18.84 -23.17
CA GLU A 225 -10.59 20.30 -23.25
C GLU A 225 -9.33 20.85 -23.91
N LEU A 226 -8.27 20.04 -24.03
CA LEU A 226 -7.02 20.42 -24.67
C LEU A 226 -6.92 19.85 -26.08
N PRO A 227 -6.28 20.55 -27.04
CA PRO A 227 -5.94 19.98 -28.34
C PRO A 227 -5.06 18.73 -28.21
N VAL A 228 -5.20 17.77 -29.12
CA VAL A 228 -4.46 16.50 -29.09
C VAL A 228 -2.94 16.73 -29.01
N LYS A 229 -2.41 17.65 -29.86
CA LYS A 229 -0.98 18.01 -29.86
C LYS A 229 -0.50 18.47 -28.47
N GLU A 230 -1.30 19.30 -27.80
CA GLU A 230 -0.95 19.81 -26.45
C GLU A 230 -0.97 18.69 -25.40
N ARG A 231 -1.94 17.77 -25.47
CA ARG A 231 -2.00 16.59 -24.57
C ARG A 231 -0.76 15.72 -24.73
N LEU A 232 -0.36 15.43 -25.99
CA LEU A 232 0.82 14.61 -26.28
C LEU A 232 2.12 15.30 -25.83
N ILE A 233 2.26 16.61 -26.06
CA ILE A 233 3.42 17.38 -25.57
C ILE A 233 3.50 17.31 -24.04
N ARG A 234 2.39 17.45 -23.33
CA ARG A 234 2.36 17.36 -21.85
C ARG A 234 2.69 15.95 -21.37
N PHE A 235 2.18 14.93 -22.05
CA PHE A 235 2.52 13.53 -21.78
C PHE A 235 4.03 13.30 -21.93
N LEU A 236 4.60 13.64 -23.08
CA LEU A 236 6.02 13.46 -23.35
C LEU A 236 6.92 14.22 -22.36
N LYS A 237 6.57 15.46 -22.01
CA LYS A 237 7.30 16.23 -21.00
C LYS A 237 7.24 15.59 -19.61
N THR A 238 6.12 14.96 -19.26
CA THR A 238 5.99 14.24 -17.99
C THR A 238 6.82 12.97 -18.01
N CYS A 239 6.77 12.19 -19.09
CA CYS A 239 7.63 11.02 -19.27
C CYS A 239 9.13 11.38 -19.24
N LEU A 240 9.52 12.49 -19.87
CA LEU A 240 10.90 12.98 -19.83
C LEU A 240 11.32 13.36 -18.39
N GLY A 241 10.43 13.98 -17.63
CA GLY A 241 10.69 14.25 -16.20
C GLY A 241 10.87 12.98 -15.38
N MET A 242 10.10 11.92 -15.66
CA MET A 242 10.29 10.61 -15.03
C MET A 242 11.62 9.97 -15.45
N LEU A 243 11.93 10.00 -16.75
CA LEU A 243 13.20 9.49 -17.28
C LEU A 243 14.40 10.19 -16.63
N LEU A 244 14.34 11.51 -16.47
CA LEU A 244 15.38 12.26 -15.77
C LEU A 244 15.61 11.76 -14.34
N GLY A 245 14.53 11.46 -13.61
CA GLY A 245 14.64 10.88 -12.26
C GLY A 245 15.28 9.50 -12.26
N VAL A 246 14.96 8.65 -13.24
CA VAL A 246 15.61 7.34 -13.43
C VAL A 246 17.11 7.52 -13.73
N LEU A 247 17.45 8.45 -14.61
CA LEU A 247 18.85 8.75 -14.95
C LEU A 247 19.64 9.26 -13.75
N MET A 248 19.04 10.06 -12.88
CA MET A 248 19.66 10.48 -11.61
C MET A 248 19.96 9.28 -10.70
N GLY A 249 19.13 8.24 -10.73
CA GLY A 249 19.29 7.02 -9.93
C GLY A 249 20.21 5.94 -10.54
N LEU A 250 20.90 6.21 -11.65
CA LEU A 250 21.76 5.23 -12.33
C LEU A 250 22.90 4.69 -11.45
N CYS A 251 23.36 5.45 -10.47
CA CYS A 251 24.37 4.99 -9.51
C CYS A 251 23.95 3.74 -8.71
N VAL A 252 22.65 3.55 -8.49
CA VAL A 252 22.08 2.33 -7.87
C VAL A 252 21.54 1.38 -8.93
N LEU A 253 20.85 1.91 -9.94
CA LEU A 253 20.19 1.10 -10.96
C LEU A 253 21.19 0.27 -11.78
N LEU A 254 22.33 0.84 -12.22
CA LEU A 254 23.28 0.11 -13.07
C LEU A 254 23.95 -1.08 -12.35
N PRO A 255 24.49 -0.92 -11.12
CA PRO A 255 25.00 -2.07 -10.37
C PRO A 255 23.94 -3.13 -10.12
N THR A 256 22.71 -2.73 -9.77
CA THR A 256 21.62 -3.67 -9.55
C THR A 256 21.25 -4.43 -10.84
N ALA A 257 21.15 -3.72 -11.96
CA ALA A 257 20.88 -4.33 -13.25
C ALA A 257 22.02 -5.29 -13.66
N TYR A 258 23.28 -4.92 -13.45
CA TYR A 258 24.42 -5.80 -13.71
C TYR A 258 24.30 -7.12 -12.94
N VAL A 259 24.02 -7.06 -11.63
CA VAL A 259 23.85 -8.25 -10.79
C VAL A 259 22.69 -9.10 -11.28
N ILE A 260 21.54 -8.48 -11.59
CA ILE A 260 20.35 -9.23 -12.05
C ILE A 260 20.61 -9.93 -13.39
N PHE A 261 21.25 -9.27 -14.35
CA PHE A 261 21.44 -9.82 -15.70
C PHE A 261 22.67 -10.70 -15.88
N ARG A 262 23.68 -10.58 -15.01
CA ARG A 262 24.98 -11.24 -15.19
C ARG A 262 25.33 -12.23 -14.07
N VAL A 263 24.78 -12.05 -12.88
CA VAL A 263 25.19 -12.83 -11.69
C VAL A 263 24.04 -13.67 -11.16
N SER A 264 22.81 -13.15 -11.20
CA SER A 264 21.64 -13.81 -10.62
C SER A 264 20.98 -14.77 -11.62
N SER A 265 20.62 -15.95 -11.15
CA SER A 265 19.77 -16.92 -11.87
C SER A 265 18.28 -16.53 -11.91
N ARG A 266 17.89 -15.41 -11.30
CA ARG A 266 16.47 -15.02 -11.18
C ARG A 266 15.75 -14.84 -12.53
N LEU A 267 16.48 -14.51 -13.59
CA LEU A 267 15.92 -14.39 -14.95
C LEU A 267 16.08 -15.67 -15.77
N GLU A 268 16.79 -16.65 -15.24
CA GLU A 268 16.89 -17.97 -15.88
C GLU A 268 15.53 -18.65 -15.81
N SER A 269 15.02 -19.05 -16.94
CA SER A 269 13.74 -19.75 -17.08
C SER A 269 13.82 -20.63 -18.32
N GLU A 270 13.31 -21.83 -18.21
CA GLU A 270 13.14 -22.74 -19.34
C GLU A 270 12.19 -22.18 -20.39
N LEU A 271 11.30 -21.26 -19.97
CA LEU A 271 10.31 -20.64 -20.86
C LEU A 271 10.86 -19.36 -21.50
N SER A 272 10.67 -19.21 -22.79
CA SER A 272 10.95 -17.97 -23.51
C SER A 272 10.07 -16.82 -23.00
N LEU A 273 10.49 -15.57 -23.22
CA LEU A 273 9.70 -14.38 -22.86
C LEU A 273 8.28 -14.44 -23.44
N GLY A 274 8.16 -14.85 -24.71
CA GLY A 274 6.84 -14.96 -25.37
C GLY A 274 5.94 -15.99 -24.70
N GLN A 275 6.47 -17.13 -24.30
CA GLN A 275 5.71 -18.17 -23.59
C GLN A 275 5.25 -17.69 -22.22
N ARG A 276 6.10 -17.00 -21.45
CA ARG A 276 5.71 -16.40 -20.18
C ARG A 276 4.60 -15.37 -20.32
N LEU A 277 4.67 -14.50 -21.32
CA LEU A 277 3.62 -13.52 -21.57
C LEU A 277 2.32 -14.19 -22.03
N LEU A 278 2.38 -15.26 -22.83
CA LEU A 278 1.20 -16.03 -23.23
C LEU A 278 0.54 -16.74 -22.04
N GLN A 279 1.32 -17.27 -21.09
CA GLN A 279 0.78 -17.78 -19.82
C GLN A 279 0.01 -16.72 -19.04
N GLY A 280 0.37 -15.45 -19.20
CA GLY A 280 -0.35 -14.33 -18.60
C GLY A 280 -1.81 -14.18 -19.03
N PHE A 281 -2.24 -14.82 -20.10
CA PHE A 281 -3.64 -14.84 -20.57
C PHE A 281 -4.40 -16.11 -20.15
N VAL A 282 -3.74 -17.06 -19.48
CA VAL A 282 -4.41 -18.24 -18.95
C VAL A 282 -5.00 -17.86 -17.59
N PRO A 283 -6.30 -18.07 -17.35
CA PRO A 283 -6.90 -17.82 -16.04
C PRO A 283 -6.19 -18.59 -14.93
N MET A 284 -6.15 -18.01 -13.74
CA MET A 284 -5.62 -18.66 -12.54
C MET A 284 -6.61 -19.72 -12.02
N ASP A 285 -6.17 -20.51 -11.05
CA ASP A 285 -7.03 -21.50 -10.40
C ASP A 285 -8.14 -20.84 -9.55
N GLY A 286 -9.15 -21.63 -9.20
CA GLY A 286 -10.30 -21.16 -8.43
C GLY A 286 -9.94 -20.73 -7.00
N GLU A 287 -8.92 -21.33 -6.42
CA GLU A 287 -8.45 -21.03 -5.07
C GLU A 287 -7.80 -19.62 -5.02
N THR A 288 -7.02 -19.29 -6.04
CA THR A 288 -6.47 -17.93 -6.20
C THR A 288 -7.57 -16.87 -6.29
N TYR A 289 -8.63 -17.13 -7.08
CA TYR A 289 -9.74 -16.18 -7.18
C TYR A 289 -10.53 -16.06 -5.88
N LEU A 290 -10.76 -17.16 -5.18
CA LEU A 290 -11.42 -17.16 -3.88
C LEU A 290 -10.60 -16.35 -2.86
N THR A 291 -9.30 -16.58 -2.81
CA THR A 291 -8.39 -15.83 -1.95
C THR A 291 -8.41 -14.33 -2.29
N MET A 292 -8.37 -13.95 -3.57
CA MET A 292 -8.53 -12.55 -3.99
C MET A 292 -9.86 -11.96 -3.52
N LEU A 293 -10.94 -12.69 -3.62
CA LEU A 293 -12.25 -12.23 -3.19
C LEU A 293 -12.25 -11.94 -1.68
N TYR A 294 -11.72 -12.85 -0.86
CA TYR A 294 -11.54 -12.59 0.57
C TYR A 294 -10.68 -11.35 0.85
N ARG A 295 -9.61 -11.16 0.06
CA ARG A 295 -8.68 -10.02 0.21
C ARG A 295 -9.28 -8.66 -0.13
N PHE A 296 -10.44 -8.58 -0.76
CA PHE A 296 -11.21 -7.33 -0.88
C PHE A 296 -11.94 -6.97 0.42
N PHE A 297 -12.32 -7.98 1.21
CA PHE A 297 -13.10 -7.78 2.44
C PHE A 297 -12.23 -7.68 3.68
N SER A 298 -11.05 -8.26 3.65
CA SER A 298 -10.09 -8.24 4.74
C SER A 298 -8.69 -8.58 4.24
N ALA A 299 -7.67 -7.98 4.82
CA ALA A 299 -6.28 -8.36 4.54
C ALA A 299 -5.90 -9.71 5.20
N ASN A 300 -6.64 -10.15 6.23
CA ASN A 300 -6.33 -11.33 7.04
C ASN A 300 -7.56 -12.13 7.47
N LEU A 301 -8.62 -12.21 6.63
CA LEU A 301 -9.87 -12.89 6.99
C LEU A 301 -9.66 -14.37 7.37
N LEU A 302 -8.81 -15.05 6.61
CA LEU A 302 -8.53 -16.47 6.77
C LEU A 302 -7.39 -16.75 7.75
N ASN A 303 -6.80 -15.70 8.31
CA ASN A 303 -5.68 -15.78 9.20
C ASN A 303 -4.41 -16.40 8.53
N LYS A 304 -3.23 -16.10 9.08
CA LYS A 304 -1.95 -16.58 8.58
C LYS A 304 -1.71 -18.06 8.89
N ASN A 305 -2.13 -18.48 10.08
CA ASN A 305 -2.02 -19.85 10.58
C ASN A 305 -3.37 -20.57 10.50
N GLY A 306 -4.27 -20.09 9.63
CA GLY A 306 -5.62 -20.59 9.54
C GLY A 306 -5.71 -21.96 8.88
N ASP A 307 -6.91 -22.49 8.99
CA ASP A 307 -7.30 -23.77 8.42
C ASP A 307 -7.39 -23.74 6.88
N TYR A 308 -7.23 -22.57 6.30
CA TYR A 308 -7.19 -22.32 4.86
C TYR A 308 -5.85 -21.66 4.50
N ALA A 309 -5.01 -22.38 3.82
CA ALA A 309 -3.69 -21.94 3.44
C ALA A 309 -3.70 -20.90 2.29
N GLY A 310 -4.83 -20.69 1.61
CA GLY A 310 -4.91 -19.84 0.44
C GLY A 310 -3.99 -20.32 -0.69
N ASN A 311 -3.55 -19.39 -1.53
CA ASN A 311 -2.64 -19.70 -2.61
C ASN A 311 -1.18 -19.55 -2.15
N ASN A 312 -0.61 -20.60 -1.60
CA ASN A 312 0.83 -20.83 -1.37
C ASN A 312 1.57 -19.87 -0.42
N ASN A 313 1.28 -18.60 -0.33
CA ASN A 313 2.02 -17.66 0.49
C ASN A 313 1.19 -16.45 0.87
N TYR A 314 1.04 -16.23 2.16
CA TYR A 314 0.30 -15.11 2.74
C TYR A 314 0.67 -13.73 2.14
N TYR A 315 1.94 -13.49 1.86
CA TYR A 315 2.42 -12.22 1.29
C TYR A 315 2.28 -12.15 -0.23
N GLU A 316 2.32 -13.27 -0.91
CA GLU A 316 2.23 -13.28 -2.38
C GLU A 316 0.79 -13.21 -2.88
N ASP A 317 -0.20 -13.35 -2.00
CA ASP A 317 -1.60 -13.09 -2.34
C ASP A 317 -1.87 -11.58 -2.48
N PRO A 318 -2.73 -11.16 -3.42
CA PRO A 318 -2.99 -9.74 -3.63
C PRO A 318 -3.57 -9.06 -2.39
N SER A 319 -2.93 -8.00 -1.92
CA SER A 319 -3.41 -7.20 -0.79
C SER A 319 -4.35 -6.11 -1.30
N LEU A 320 -5.65 -6.42 -1.40
CA LEU A 320 -6.66 -5.58 -2.05
C LEU A 320 -7.54 -4.80 -1.07
N PHE A 321 -7.45 -5.08 0.22
CA PHE A 321 -8.29 -4.45 1.22
C PHE A 321 -8.03 -2.93 1.34
N ALA A 322 -9.08 -2.16 1.19
CA ALA A 322 -9.09 -0.73 1.44
C ALA A 322 -10.44 -0.32 2.05
N SER A 323 -10.76 -0.92 3.22
CA SER A 323 -12.03 -0.82 3.91
C SER A 323 -13.22 -1.47 3.16
N ILE A 324 -14.24 -1.86 3.90
CA ILE A 324 -15.52 -2.29 3.33
C ILE A 324 -16.13 -1.22 2.40
N PHE A 325 -15.76 0.04 2.61
CA PHE A 325 -16.21 1.14 1.75
C PHE A 325 -15.65 1.05 0.32
N LEU A 326 -14.52 0.37 0.09
CA LEU A 326 -14.08 0.08 -1.28
C LEU A 326 -15.07 -0.84 -1.98
N VAL A 327 -15.51 -1.90 -1.34
CA VAL A 327 -16.45 -2.88 -1.93
C VAL A 327 -17.78 -2.20 -2.23
N ILE A 328 -18.33 -1.48 -1.24
CA ILE A 328 -19.60 -0.76 -1.40
C ILE A 328 -19.51 0.31 -2.49
N PHE A 329 -18.53 1.21 -2.38
CA PHE A 329 -18.39 2.34 -3.29
C PHE A 329 -17.85 1.97 -4.66
N GLY A 330 -17.06 0.91 -4.77
CA GLY A 330 -16.58 0.38 -6.05
C GLY A 330 -17.75 -0.06 -6.96
N VAL A 331 -18.69 -0.85 -6.41
CA VAL A 331 -19.90 -1.26 -7.15
C VAL A 331 -20.79 -0.04 -7.44
N GLN A 332 -21.00 0.84 -6.45
CA GLN A 332 -21.81 2.03 -6.61
C GLN A 332 -21.18 3.01 -7.64
N TYR A 333 -19.86 3.10 -7.72
CA TYR A 333 -19.15 3.92 -8.71
C TYR A 333 -19.58 3.58 -10.13
N LEU A 334 -19.64 2.30 -10.47
CA LEU A 334 -20.07 1.87 -11.81
C LEU A 334 -21.51 2.28 -12.10
N CYS A 335 -22.43 2.12 -11.11
CA CYS A 335 -23.82 2.52 -11.26
C CYS A 335 -24.01 4.04 -11.39
N VAL A 336 -23.29 4.83 -10.57
CA VAL A 336 -23.37 6.29 -10.58
C VAL A 336 -22.71 6.87 -11.83
N LEU A 337 -21.60 6.28 -12.28
CA LEU A 337 -20.94 6.64 -13.53
C LEU A 337 -21.89 6.48 -14.74
N TRP A 338 -22.65 5.38 -14.79
CA TRP A 338 -23.67 5.16 -15.82
C TRP A 338 -24.68 6.31 -15.88
N ARG A 339 -25.21 6.73 -14.74
CA ARG A 339 -26.22 7.80 -14.60
C ARG A 339 -25.63 9.22 -14.72
N SER A 340 -24.29 9.35 -14.63
CA SER A 340 -23.63 10.67 -14.63
C SER A 340 -23.86 11.46 -15.94
N ARG A 341 -23.73 12.80 -15.88
CA ARG A 341 -23.83 13.69 -17.04
C ARG A 341 -22.56 13.78 -17.89
N LEU A 342 -21.58 12.91 -17.65
CA LEU A 342 -20.35 12.86 -18.46
C LEU A 342 -20.66 12.44 -19.91
N SER A 343 -19.85 12.91 -20.87
CA SER A 343 -19.95 12.48 -22.25
C SER A 343 -19.74 10.96 -22.37
N ARG A 344 -20.36 10.33 -23.39
CA ARG A 344 -20.20 8.89 -23.65
C ARG A 344 -18.73 8.49 -23.75
N TYR A 345 -17.92 9.33 -24.40
CA TYR A 345 -16.48 9.10 -24.50
C TYR A 345 -15.79 9.04 -23.12
N LYS A 346 -16.00 10.06 -22.26
CA LYS A 346 -15.39 10.08 -20.90
C LYS A 346 -15.86 8.90 -20.06
N LYS A 347 -17.13 8.51 -20.15
CA LYS A 347 -17.65 7.30 -19.51
C LYS A 347 -16.91 6.06 -20.02
N GLY A 348 -16.77 5.91 -21.34
CA GLY A 348 -16.04 4.81 -21.95
C GLY A 348 -14.60 4.69 -21.45
N VAL A 349 -13.88 5.82 -21.36
CA VAL A 349 -12.51 5.85 -20.81
C VAL A 349 -12.47 5.40 -19.33
N LEU A 350 -13.42 5.85 -18.51
CA LEU A 350 -13.48 5.47 -17.09
C LEU A 350 -13.90 4.01 -16.90
N TYR A 351 -14.82 3.50 -17.71
CA TYR A 351 -15.13 2.06 -17.73
C TYR A 351 -13.95 1.23 -18.24
N GLY A 352 -13.21 1.75 -19.23
CA GLY A 352 -11.97 1.12 -19.70
C GLY A 352 -10.91 1.02 -18.60
N ALA A 353 -10.79 2.05 -17.75
CA ALA A 353 -9.90 2.01 -16.59
C ALA A 353 -10.35 0.95 -15.56
N ALA A 354 -11.66 0.87 -15.26
CA ALA A 354 -12.20 -0.16 -14.38
C ALA A 354 -12.02 -1.57 -14.97
N ALA A 355 -12.25 -1.73 -16.27
CA ALA A 355 -12.04 -2.99 -16.97
C ALA A 355 -10.56 -3.41 -16.98
N LEU A 356 -9.62 -2.47 -17.10
CA LEU A 356 -8.19 -2.74 -17.00
C LEU A 356 -7.83 -3.26 -15.60
N ILE A 357 -8.37 -2.65 -14.53
CA ILE A 357 -8.19 -3.17 -13.17
C ILE A 357 -8.74 -4.59 -13.06
N GLY A 358 -9.96 -4.83 -13.54
CA GLY A 358 -10.54 -6.17 -13.58
C GLY A 358 -9.68 -7.17 -14.35
N PHE A 359 -9.16 -6.79 -15.51
CA PHE A 359 -8.24 -7.60 -16.31
C PHE A 359 -6.96 -7.94 -15.53
N CYS A 360 -6.36 -6.97 -14.86
CA CYS A 360 -5.16 -7.17 -14.03
C CYS A 360 -5.39 -8.14 -12.85
N LEU A 361 -6.63 -8.27 -12.39
CA LEU A 361 -7.00 -9.18 -11.30
C LEU A 361 -7.40 -10.56 -11.81
N ILE A 362 -8.03 -10.64 -12.99
CA ILE A 362 -8.49 -11.90 -13.58
C ILE A 362 -7.33 -12.65 -14.25
N PHE A 363 -6.43 -11.95 -14.92
CA PHE A 363 -5.35 -12.55 -15.67
C PHE A 363 -3.99 -12.30 -15.01
N PRO A 364 -3.12 -13.32 -14.92
CA PRO A 364 -1.79 -13.19 -14.30
C PRO A 364 -0.83 -12.27 -15.07
N LEU A 365 -1.19 -11.83 -16.28
CA LEU A 365 -0.35 -10.99 -17.13
C LEU A 365 0.18 -9.74 -16.41
N ALA A 366 -0.66 -9.08 -15.62
CA ALA A 366 -0.23 -7.90 -14.87
C ALA A 366 0.86 -8.27 -13.85
N GLY A 367 0.67 -9.34 -13.08
CA GLY A 367 1.66 -9.82 -12.12
C GLY A 367 2.98 -10.21 -12.79
N ILE A 368 2.90 -10.85 -13.97
CA ILE A 368 4.09 -11.21 -14.77
C ILE A 368 4.82 -9.95 -15.24
N VAL A 369 4.11 -8.99 -15.83
CA VAL A 369 4.69 -7.74 -16.34
C VAL A 369 5.29 -6.92 -15.21
N PHE A 370 4.58 -6.73 -14.12
CA PHE A 370 5.08 -5.99 -12.95
C PHE A 370 6.26 -6.68 -12.27
N ASN A 371 6.41 -8.00 -12.43
CA ASN A 371 7.56 -8.76 -11.95
C ASN A 371 8.70 -8.86 -12.97
N GLY A 372 8.84 -7.91 -13.88
CA GLY A 372 9.90 -7.92 -14.89
C GLY A 372 9.82 -9.09 -15.86
N CYS A 373 8.63 -9.62 -16.10
CA CYS A 373 8.34 -10.78 -16.95
C CYS A 373 9.04 -12.10 -16.51
N SER A 374 9.39 -12.23 -15.23
CA SER A 374 10.05 -13.42 -14.70
C SER A 374 9.07 -14.51 -14.22
N GLY A 375 7.82 -14.16 -13.93
CA GLY A 375 6.77 -15.05 -13.44
C GLY A 375 5.67 -14.28 -12.73
N TYR A 376 4.53 -14.94 -12.44
CA TYR A 376 3.44 -14.29 -11.72
C TYR A 376 3.79 -14.07 -10.25
N ILE A 377 3.67 -12.82 -9.81
CA ILE A 377 3.70 -12.41 -8.40
C ILE A 377 2.69 -11.28 -8.20
N SER A 378 1.94 -11.30 -7.11
CA SER A 378 0.89 -10.30 -6.87
C SER A 378 1.33 -9.08 -6.05
N ARG A 379 2.63 -8.89 -5.82
CA ARG A 379 3.21 -7.73 -5.11
C ARG A 379 2.81 -6.38 -5.71
N PHE A 380 2.39 -6.36 -6.97
CA PHE A 380 1.91 -5.16 -7.64
C PHE A 380 0.61 -4.59 -7.04
N SER A 381 -0.08 -5.28 -6.15
CA SER A 381 -1.38 -4.85 -5.61
C SER A 381 -1.37 -3.44 -5.00
N PHE A 382 -0.22 -2.95 -4.51
CA PHE A 382 -0.09 -1.58 -4.01
C PHE A 382 -0.39 -0.51 -5.07
N VAL A 383 -0.19 -0.81 -6.35
CA VAL A 383 -0.42 0.17 -7.44
C VAL A 383 -1.89 0.53 -7.58
N LEU A 384 -2.80 -0.33 -7.10
CA LEU A 384 -4.24 -0.12 -7.12
C LEU A 384 -4.73 0.80 -6.00
N MET A 385 -4.01 0.86 -4.86
CA MET A 385 -4.46 1.54 -3.65
C MET A 385 -4.76 3.05 -3.84
N PRO A 386 -3.94 3.85 -4.54
CA PRO A 386 -4.27 5.26 -4.78
C PRO A 386 -5.54 5.45 -5.62
N PHE A 387 -5.83 4.55 -6.55
CA PHE A 387 -7.02 4.59 -7.39
C PHE A 387 -8.27 4.13 -6.63
N PHE A 388 -8.14 3.15 -5.74
CA PHE A 388 -9.20 2.77 -4.82
C PHE A 388 -9.56 3.93 -3.89
N ALA A 389 -8.56 4.61 -3.32
CA ALA A 389 -8.78 5.81 -2.54
C ALA A 389 -9.48 6.92 -3.34
N LEU A 390 -9.13 7.10 -4.63
CA LEU A 390 -9.79 8.07 -5.51
C LEU A 390 -11.26 7.71 -5.75
N VAL A 391 -11.59 6.43 -5.98
CA VAL A 391 -12.97 5.95 -6.12
C VAL A 391 -13.75 6.18 -4.83
N ILE A 392 -13.17 5.82 -3.68
CA ILE A 392 -13.79 6.06 -2.36
C ILE A 392 -14.05 7.54 -2.14
N ALA A 393 -13.06 8.41 -2.40
CA ALA A 393 -13.19 9.85 -2.24
C ALA A 393 -14.28 10.43 -3.15
N TRP A 394 -14.30 10.02 -4.41
CA TRP A 394 -15.29 10.50 -5.38
C TRP A 394 -16.71 10.06 -5.01
N MET A 395 -16.89 8.81 -4.59
CA MET A 395 -18.19 8.30 -4.18
C MET A 395 -18.68 8.93 -2.88
N ALA A 396 -17.80 9.10 -1.89
CA ALA A 396 -18.11 9.83 -0.65
C ALA A 396 -18.55 11.26 -0.95
N ASP A 397 -17.87 11.94 -1.88
CA ASP A 397 -18.21 13.30 -2.30
C ASP A 397 -19.61 13.36 -2.93
N ARG A 398 -19.89 12.50 -3.90
CA ARG A 398 -21.18 12.38 -4.57
C ARG A 398 -22.31 12.05 -3.60
N PHE A 399 -22.09 11.12 -2.70
CA PHE A 399 -23.08 10.76 -1.69
C PHE A 399 -23.39 11.92 -0.76
N LEU A 400 -22.37 12.65 -0.31
CA LEU A 400 -22.55 13.84 0.53
C LEU A 400 -23.23 15.02 -0.21
N GLU A 401 -23.07 15.12 -1.53
CA GLU A 401 -23.79 16.05 -2.39
C GLU A 401 -25.27 15.64 -2.61
N GLY A 402 -25.65 14.42 -2.26
CA GLY A 402 -27.01 13.89 -2.36
C GLY A 402 -27.29 13.00 -3.56
N GLU A 403 -26.22 12.50 -4.19
CA GLU A 403 -26.36 11.46 -5.23
C GLU A 403 -27.01 10.20 -4.63
N ARG A 404 -27.95 9.61 -5.37
CA ARG A 404 -28.65 8.40 -4.94
C ARG A 404 -27.85 7.15 -5.30
N LEU A 405 -27.63 6.30 -4.32
CA LEU A 405 -27.03 4.98 -4.52
C LEU A 405 -28.00 4.05 -5.26
N CYS A 406 -27.45 3.06 -5.91
CA CYS A 406 -28.22 1.98 -6.54
C CYS A 406 -28.59 0.96 -5.45
N ILE A 407 -29.87 0.95 -5.04
CA ILE A 407 -30.34 0.10 -3.94
C ILE A 407 -30.13 -1.41 -4.25
N PRO A 408 -30.47 -1.94 -5.44
CA PRO A 408 -30.20 -3.35 -5.75
C PRO A 408 -28.72 -3.71 -5.63
N ALA A 409 -27.83 -2.82 -6.12
CA ALA A 409 -26.38 -3.02 -6.00
C ALA A 409 -25.91 -2.98 -4.53
N LEU A 410 -26.51 -2.12 -3.70
CA LEU A 410 -26.20 -2.06 -2.26
C LEU A 410 -26.65 -3.35 -1.54
N ILE A 411 -27.84 -3.87 -1.86
CA ILE A 411 -28.34 -5.13 -1.30
C ILE A 411 -27.46 -6.31 -1.75
N ALA A 412 -27.10 -6.37 -3.04
CA ALA A 412 -26.21 -7.42 -3.55
C ALA A 412 -24.83 -7.40 -2.88
N THR A 413 -24.27 -6.22 -2.67
CA THR A 413 -23.01 -6.06 -1.93
C THR A 413 -23.16 -6.51 -0.47
N GLY A 414 -24.32 -6.21 0.16
CA GLY A 414 -24.64 -6.66 1.51
C GLY A 414 -24.71 -8.18 1.61
N ALA A 415 -25.44 -8.81 0.71
CA ALA A 415 -25.53 -10.27 0.65
C ALA A 415 -24.16 -10.92 0.44
N LEU A 416 -23.36 -10.38 -0.47
CA LEU A 416 -21.99 -10.86 -0.69
C LEU A 416 -21.13 -10.71 0.57
N SER A 417 -21.21 -9.57 1.27
CA SER A 417 -20.48 -9.36 2.53
C SER A 417 -20.85 -10.40 3.58
N VAL A 418 -22.15 -10.68 3.74
CA VAL A 418 -22.64 -11.71 4.66
C VAL A 418 -22.07 -13.08 4.28
N CYS A 419 -22.14 -13.46 3.00
CA CYS A 419 -21.58 -14.74 2.53
C CYS A 419 -20.09 -14.86 2.81
N ILE A 420 -19.31 -13.81 2.52
CA ILE A 420 -17.84 -13.80 2.71
C ILE A 420 -17.49 -13.90 4.20
N TYR A 421 -18.09 -13.08 5.06
CA TYR A 421 -17.77 -13.12 6.49
C TYR A 421 -18.27 -14.37 7.18
N ILE A 422 -19.44 -14.92 6.79
CA ILE A 422 -19.93 -16.19 7.33
C ILE A 422 -19.04 -17.36 6.88
N SER A 423 -18.63 -17.39 5.60
CA SER A 423 -17.70 -18.43 5.13
C SER A 423 -16.35 -18.34 5.84
N GLY A 424 -15.79 -17.14 6.00
CA GLY A 424 -14.56 -16.93 6.79
C GLY A 424 -14.70 -17.37 8.25
N TYR A 425 -15.86 -17.07 8.88
CA TYR A 425 -16.15 -17.53 10.23
C TYR A 425 -16.24 -19.06 10.33
N ALA A 426 -16.80 -19.72 9.33
CA ALA A 426 -16.90 -21.17 9.29
C ALA A 426 -15.55 -21.85 9.03
N LEU A 427 -14.69 -21.21 8.24
CA LEU A 427 -13.36 -21.73 7.87
C LEU A 427 -12.30 -21.53 8.96
N THR A 428 -12.49 -20.65 9.94
CA THR A 428 -11.52 -20.46 11.02
C THR A 428 -11.96 -21.17 12.29
N THR A 429 -10.99 -21.84 12.95
CA THR A 429 -11.19 -22.51 14.25
C THR A 429 -10.84 -21.60 15.43
N GLN A 430 -10.07 -20.53 15.21
CA GLN A 430 -9.51 -19.67 16.28
C GLN A 430 -10.56 -18.69 16.83
N PRO A 431 -10.92 -18.74 18.14
CA PRO A 431 -11.94 -17.86 18.73
C PRO A 431 -11.64 -16.35 18.59
N PRO A 432 -10.39 -15.85 18.76
CA PRO A 432 -10.10 -14.44 18.56
C PRO A 432 -10.41 -13.97 17.14
N GLN A 433 -10.09 -14.78 16.14
CA GLN A 433 -10.38 -14.48 14.74
C GLN A 433 -11.88 -14.49 14.45
N LYS A 434 -12.63 -15.43 15.02
CA LYS A 434 -14.10 -15.46 14.92
C LYS A 434 -14.75 -14.18 15.43
N ASN A 435 -14.32 -13.68 16.59
CA ASN A 435 -14.82 -12.43 17.15
C ASN A 435 -14.51 -11.23 16.25
N LEU A 436 -13.32 -11.21 15.64
CA LEU A 436 -12.91 -10.17 14.70
C LEU A 436 -13.80 -10.17 13.45
N ILE A 437 -14.04 -11.34 12.86
CA ILE A 437 -14.92 -11.51 11.69
C ILE A 437 -16.34 -11.03 11.99
N LEU A 438 -16.89 -11.35 13.16
CA LEU A 438 -18.19 -10.85 13.58
C LEU A 438 -18.21 -9.33 13.72
N GLY A 439 -17.14 -8.74 14.26
CA GLY A 439 -16.99 -7.29 14.33
C GLY A 439 -16.96 -6.63 12.95
N MET A 440 -16.20 -7.19 12.00
CA MET A 440 -16.15 -6.72 10.60
C MET A 440 -17.52 -6.85 9.91
N LEU A 441 -18.21 -7.96 10.09
CA LEU A 441 -19.56 -8.17 9.58
C LEU A 441 -20.51 -7.09 10.13
N ALA A 442 -20.49 -6.85 11.44
CA ALA A 442 -21.33 -5.83 12.07
C ALA A 442 -21.05 -4.42 11.52
N VAL A 443 -19.78 -4.03 11.36
CA VAL A 443 -19.37 -2.74 10.76
C VAL A 443 -19.84 -2.66 9.31
N SER A 444 -19.70 -3.73 8.53
CA SER A 444 -20.16 -3.80 7.14
C SER A 444 -21.66 -3.58 7.03
N LEU A 445 -22.47 -4.34 7.76
CA LEU A 445 -23.93 -4.22 7.75
C LEU A 445 -24.40 -2.86 8.24
N LEU A 446 -23.81 -2.35 9.33
CA LEU A 446 -24.13 -1.02 9.85
C LEU A 446 -23.81 0.08 8.85
N SER A 447 -22.67 -0.03 8.13
CA SER A 447 -22.29 0.91 7.07
C SER A 447 -23.33 0.92 5.95
N MET A 448 -23.82 -0.23 5.53
CA MET A 448 -24.84 -0.35 4.49
C MET A 448 -26.19 0.22 4.92
N VAL A 449 -26.64 -0.13 6.13
CA VAL A 449 -27.89 0.41 6.70
C VAL A 449 -27.83 1.93 6.81
N LEU A 450 -26.70 2.48 7.27
CA LEU A 450 -26.50 3.91 7.36
C LEU A 450 -26.45 4.56 5.98
N LEU A 451 -25.76 3.99 5.00
CA LEU A 451 -25.74 4.52 3.64
C LEU A 451 -27.15 4.53 3.03
N LEU A 452 -27.95 3.49 3.28
CA LEU A 452 -29.35 3.44 2.86
C LEU A 452 -30.17 4.54 3.56
N ALA A 453 -30.05 4.68 4.88
CA ALA A 453 -30.74 5.73 5.64
C ALA A 453 -30.31 7.13 5.23
N GLY A 454 -29.01 7.31 4.97
CA GLY A 454 -28.42 8.58 4.58
C GLY A 454 -28.98 9.18 3.28
N GLN A 455 -29.49 8.35 2.38
CA GLN A 455 -30.12 8.82 1.13
C GLN A 455 -31.38 9.65 1.37
N PHE A 456 -32.06 9.43 2.49
CA PHE A 456 -33.29 10.15 2.85
C PHE A 456 -33.03 11.46 3.61
N LEU A 457 -31.77 11.76 3.96
CA LEU A 457 -31.40 12.97 4.68
C LEU A 457 -31.42 14.19 3.77
N LYS A 458 -32.41 15.07 3.91
CA LYS A 458 -32.54 16.30 3.10
C LYS A 458 -31.75 17.49 3.65
N LYS A 459 -31.54 17.58 4.98
CA LYS A 459 -30.92 18.76 5.63
C LYS A 459 -29.42 18.60 5.78
N THR A 460 -28.67 19.63 5.40
CA THR A 460 -27.18 19.67 5.45
C THR A 460 -26.62 19.41 6.86
N LYS A 461 -27.33 19.82 7.93
CA LYS A 461 -26.91 19.57 9.32
C LYS A 461 -26.85 18.05 9.61
N TYR A 462 -27.87 17.31 9.21
CA TYR A 462 -27.92 15.86 9.41
C TYR A 462 -26.88 15.12 8.56
N ARG A 463 -26.62 15.57 7.34
CA ARG A 463 -25.55 15.01 6.50
C ARG A 463 -24.16 15.18 7.13
N ARG A 464 -23.91 16.28 7.87
CA ARG A 464 -22.64 16.47 8.59
C ARG A 464 -22.47 15.47 9.74
N ALA A 465 -23.52 15.28 10.55
CA ALA A 465 -23.51 14.28 11.61
C ALA A 465 -23.34 12.87 11.04
N PHE A 466 -24.06 12.59 9.96
CA PHE A 466 -23.99 11.32 9.24
C PHE A 466 -22.57 11.01 8.71
N TYR A 467 -21.90 12.02 8.14
CA TYR A 467 -20.49 11.86 7.72
C TYR A 467 -19.59 11.48 8.89
N THR A 468 -19.78 12.07 10.07
CA THR A 468 -18.98 11.73 11.24
C THR A 468 -19.17 10.26 11.63
N ILE A 469 -20.39 9.76 11.56
CA ILE A 469 -20.68 8.34 11.83
C ILE A 469 -20.01 7.44 10.79
N LEU A 470 -20.08 7.78 9.51
CA LEU A 470 -19.38 7.01 8.45
C LEU A 470 -17.86 7.00 8.67
N LEU A 471 -17.29 8.14 9.08
CA LEU A 471 -15.87 8.21 9.39
C LEU A 471 -15.50 7.33 10.59
N LEU A 472 -16.32 7.33 11.64
CA LEU A 472 -16.11 6.45 12.81
C LEU A 472 -16.22 4.98 12.43
N LEU A 473 -17.13 4.61 11.52
CA LEU A 473 -17.22 3.24 11.01
C LEU A 473 -15.98 2.86 10.19
N ALA A 474 -15.46 3.77 9.35
CA ALA A 474 -14.21 3.53 8.65
C ALA A 474 -13.03 3.38 9.63
N VAL A 475 -13.00 4.18 10.71
CA VAL A 475 -11.99 4.04 11.77
C VAL A 475 -12.11 2.69 12.44
N SER A 476 -13.32 2.25 12.81
CA SER A 476 -13.55 0.95 13.42
C SER A 476 -13.14 -0.20 12.50
N ASP A 477 -13.54 -0.14 11.22
CA ASP A 477 -13.20 -1.13 10.20
C ASP A 477 -11.68 -1.30 10.05
N MET A 478 -10.97 -0.17 9.83
CA MET A 478 -9.52 -0.18 9.63
C MET A 478 -8.74 -0.57 10.90
N CYS A 479 -9.22 -0.21 12.08
CA CYS A 479 -8.58 -0.60 13.35
C CYS A 479 -8.80 -2.08 13.68
N LEU A 480 -10.00 -2.62 13.47
CA LEU A 480 -10.29 -4.04 13.65
C LEU A 480 -9.41 -4.87 12.72
N GLU A 481 -9.40 -4.51 11.45
CA GLU A 481 -8.62 -5.18 10.42
C GLU A 481 -7.11 -5.12 10.70
N GLY A 482 -6.59 -3.91 10.94
CA GLY A 482 -5.16 -3.72 11.22
C GLY A 482 -4.72 -4.49 12.46
N LYS A 483 -5.50 -4.46 13.54
CA LYS A 483 -5.20 -5.20 14.76
C LYS A 483 -5.21 -6.71 14.51
N GLY A 484 -6.21 -7.23 13.81
CA GLY A 484 -6.27 -8.65 13.45
C GLY A 484 -5.08 -9.10 12.61
N THR A 485 -4.72 -8.29 11.61
CA THR A 485 -3.58 -8.59 10.73
C THR A 485 -2.25 -8.62 11.48
N VAL A 486 -2.05 -7.74 12.47
CA VAL A 486 -0.76 -7.60 13.16
C VAL A 486 -0.63 -8.55 14.36
N THR A 487 -1.73 -8.86 15.08
CA THR A 487 -1.67 -9.71 16.28
C THR A 487 -1.52 -11.20 15.98
N ASP A 488 -1.91 -11.62 14.79
CA ASP A 488 -1.84 -13.03 14.36
C ASP A 488 -0.43 -13.53 13.99
N ARG A 489 0.61 -12.77 14.32
CA ARG A 489 1.98 -13.08 13.92
C ARG A 489 2.86 -13.45 15.10
N GLY A 490 3.74 -14.44 14.90
CA GLY A 490 4.71 -14.90 15.85
C GLY A 490 5.81 -13.86 16.13
N ALA A 491 5.47 -12.82 16.88
CA ALA A 491 6.37 -11.73 17.20
C ALA A 491 7.36 -12.12 18.32
N VAL A 492 8.59 -11.64 18.22
CA VAL A 492 9.66 -11.86 19.20
C VAL A 492 9.32 -11.13 20.51
N GLU A 493 9.43 -11.83 21.64
CA GLU A 493 9.24 -11.25 22.98
C GLU A 493 10.46 -10.41 23.38
N LYS A 494 10.23 -9.30 24.09
CA LYS A 494 11.30 -8.41 24.56
C LYS A 494 12.24 -9.08 25.57
N ASN A 495 11.72 -10.09 26.28
CA ASN A 495 12.46 -10.86 27.29
C ASN A 495 13.13 -12.12 26.73
N ASP A 496 12.92 -12.42 25.46
CA ASP A 496 13.57 -13.57 24.82
C ASP A 496 15.04 -13.24 24.52
N THR A 497 15.86 -13.42 25.56
CA THR A 497 17.32 -13.24 25.50
C THR A 497 17.99 -14.21 24.54
N THR A 498 17.36 -15.32 24.21
CA THR A 498 17.93 -16.33 23.30
C THR A 498 18.01 -15.80 21.87
N CYS A 499 16.98 -15.14 21.39
CA CYS A 499 17.03 -14.46 20.09
C CYS A 499 18.07 -13.33 20.09
N LEU A 500 18.11 -12.50 21.12
CA LEU A 500 19.08 -11.40 21.24
C LEU A 500 20.53 -11.91 21.38
N LEU A 501 20.78 -13.01 22.12
CA LEU A 501 22.10 -13.61 22.33
C LEU A 501 22.62 -14.37 21.09
N ILE A 502 21.76 -15.03 20.33
CA ILE A 502 22.16 -15.69 19.08
C ILE A 502 22.71 -14.66 18.09
N PHE A 503 22.14 -13.44 18.07
CA PHE A 503 22.56 -12.37 17.20
C PHE A 503 23.85 -11.68 17.68
N THR A 504 23.98 -11.42 18.97
CA THR A 504 25.18 -10.76 19.53
C THR A 504 26.38 -11.69 19.57
N THR A 505 26.22 -12.98 19.83
CA THR A 505 27.34 -13.93 19.98
C THR A 505 27.83 -14.51 18.66
N ARG A 506 27.00 -14.67 17.64
CA ARG A 506 27.46 -15.14 16.31
C ARG A 506 28.21 -14.06 15.54
N MET A 507 27.84 -12.78 15.68
CA MET A 507 28.56 -11.68 15.04
C MET A 507 29.93 -11.39 15.69
N LEU A 508 30.08 -11.66 17.00
CA LEU A 508 31.32 -11.39 17.73
C LEU A 508 32.37 -12.54 17.62
N LYS A 509 32.04 -13.69 17.03
CA LYS A 509 32.90 -14.87 16.99
C LYS A 509 33.35 -15.32 15.59
N MET A 510 33.13 -14.54 14.55
CA MET A 510 33.86 -14.82 13.31
C MET A 510 35.22 -14.10 13.36
N PRO A 511 36.33 -14.85 13.48
CA PRO A 511 37.65 -14.24 13.30
C PRO A 511 37.72 -13.72 11.88
N LEU A 512 38.13 -12.47 11.74
CA LEU A 512 38.51 -11.91 10.45
C LEU A 512 39.58 -12.83 9.85
N PRO A 513 39.43 -13.30 8.61
CA PRO A 513 40.56 -13.95 7.94
C PRO A 513 41.69 -12.92 7.83
N GLY A 514 42.85 -13.29 8.37
CA GLY A 514 44.09 -12.52 8.27
C GLY A 514 44.58 -12.38 6.83
#